data_0005cc9a31422e649632d34ddf1de14b
#
_entry.id   0005cc9a31422e649632d34ddf1de14b
#
_cell.length_a   1.000
_cell.length_b   1.000
_cell.length_c   1.000
_cell.angle_alpha   90.00
_cell.angle_beta   90.00
_cell.angle_gamma   90.00
#
_symmetry.space_group_name_H-M   'P 1'
#
loop_
_entity.id
_entity.type
_entity.pdbx_description
1 polymer ?
#
loop_
_entity_poly.entity_id
_entity_poly.type
_entity_poly.pdbx_seq_one_letter_code
_entity_poly.pdbx_strand_id
1 'polypeptide(L)'
;MGDILLEGGETVESLSRDLVARGLAERGYRVLDAGTAAPDGALRVDVDIREFWAWFTPGFWAVSMEAKLNLEIRATGPGGADTVTVAGYGINKGQSGREDNWRLAYDRAFENYLAKQREAFDRAGL
;
A
#
# COMPACT_ATOMS: atom_id res chain seq x y z
N MET A 1 -15.30 5.64 6.01
CA MET A 1 -14.08 6.35 6.41
C MET A 1 -13.83 7.46 5.38
N GLY A 2 -13.63 8.69 5.84
CA GLY A 2 -13.37 9.80 4.94
C GLY A 2 -11.99 9.71 4.28
N ASP A 3 -11.83 10.44 3.20
CA ASP A 3 -10.55 10.54 2.53
C ASP A 3 -9.53 11.24 3.43
N ILE A 4 -8.35 10.65 3.54
CA ILE A 4 -7.24 11.28 4.23
C ILE A 4 -6.34 11.90 3.16
N LEU A 5 -6.16 13.23 3.27
CA LEU A 5 -5.22 13.92 2.40
C LEU A 5 -3.83 13.79 3.00
N LEU A 6 -2.93 13.26 2.20
CA LEU A 6 -1.53 13.14 2.54
C LEU A 6 -0.75 14.35 2.02
N GLU A 7 0.47 14.51 2.48
CA GLU A 7 1.35 15.58 2.03
C GLU A 7 1.50 15.55 0.50
N GLY A 8 1.43 16.72 -0.14
CA GLY A 8 1.49 16.83 -1.59
C GLY A 8 0.16 16.59 -2.30
N GLY A 9 -0.96 16.50 -1.57
CA GLY A 9 -2.28 16.31 -2.15
C GLY A 9 -2.62 14.87 -2.53
N GLU A 10 -1.80 13.91 -2.13
CA GLU A 10 -2.08 12.50 -2.36
C GLU A 10 -3.25 12.02 -1.50
N THR A 11 -4.06 11.11 -2.04
CA THR A 11 -5.13 10.43 -1.34
C THR A 11 -4.69 9.02 -0.96
N VAL A 12 -5.45 8.38 -0.06
CA VAL A 12 -5.24 6.97 0.29
C VAL A 12 -5.35 6.09 -0.96
N GLU A 13 -6.30 6.40 -1.84
CA GLU A 13 -6.52 5.66 -3.08
C GLU A 13 -5.35 5.80 -4.04
N SER A 14 -4.85 7.02 -4.25
CA SER A 14 -3.72 7.24 -5.15
C SER A 14 -2.44 6.60 -4.62
N LEU A 15 -2.20 6.71 -3.33
CA LEU A 15 -1.02 6.12 -2.71
C LEU A 15 -1.06 4.58 -2.77
N SER A 16 -2.22 3.99 -2.51
CA SER A 16 -2.40 2.54 -2.60
C SER A 16 -2.16 2.04 -4.02
N ARG A 17 -2.67 2.74 -5.02
CA ARG A 17 -2.42 2.43 -6.42
C ARG A 17 -0.94 2.51 -6.75
N ASP A 18 -0.26 3.54 -6.29
CA ASP A 18 1.17 3.74 -6.54
C ASP A 18 2.01 2.61 -5.92
N LEU A 19 1.67 2.14 -4.73
CA LEU A 19 2.36 1.01 -4.09
C LEU A 19 2.25 -0.26 -4.93
N VAL A 20 1.06 -0.56 -5.42
CA VAL A 20 0.82 -1.75 -6.27
C VAL A 20 1.50 -1.58 -7.62
N ALA A 21 1.36 -0.41 -8.25
CA ALA A 21 1.97 -0.13 -9.55
C ALA A 21 3.50 -0.23 -9.48
N ARG A 22 4.10 0.27 -8.41
CA ARG A 22 5.54 0.16 -8.19
C ARG A 22 5.99 -1.28 -8.09
N GLY A 23 5.26 -2.11 -7.34
CA GLY A 23 5.57 -3.52 -7.20
C GLY A 23 5.49 -4.28 -8.52
N LEU A 24 4.50 -3.97 -9.35
CA LEU A 24 4.36 -4.58 -10.68
C LEU A 24 5.45 -4.09 -11.63
N ALA A 25 5.76 -2.81 -11.62
CA ALA A 25 6.81 -2.24 -12.46
C ALA A 25 8.19 -2.85 -12.15
N GLU A 26 8.49 -3.09 -10.88
CA GLU A 26 9.73 -3.76 -10.46
C GLU A 26 9.87 -5.17 -11.06
N ARG A 27 8.74 -5.81 -11.38
CA ARG A 27 8.71 -7.15 -11.95
C ARG A 27 8.64 -7.18 -13.48
N GLY A 28 8.79 -6.02 -14.11
CA GLY A 28 8.84 -5.88 -15.57
C GLY A 28 7.50 -5.61 -16.24
N TYR A 29 6.41 -5.44 -15.47
CA TYR A 29 5.13 -5.06 -16.06
C TYR A 29 5.14 -3.59 -16.48
N ARG A 30 4.53 -3.32 -17.62
CA ARG A 30 4.23 -1.95 -18.03
C ARG A 30 2.87 -1.57 -17.44
N VAL A 31 2.88 -0.63 -16.51
CA VAL A 31 1.65 -0.20 -15.84
C VAL A 31 0.99 0.91 -16.65
N LEU A 32 -0.30 0.72 -16.95
CA LEU A 32 -1.13 1.70 -17.67
C LEU A 32 -2.16 2.28 -16.71
N ASP A 33 -2.47 3.56 -16.89
CA ASP A 33 -3.49 4.21 -16.08
C ASP A 33 -4.89 3.69 -16.41
N ALA A 34 -5.78 3.75 -15.42
CA ALA A 34 -7.17 3.43 -15.60
C ALA A 34 -7.77 4.31 -16.71
N GLY A 35 -8.55 3.71 -17.61
CA GLY A 35 -9.12 4.41 -18.73
C GLY A 35 -8.26 4.41 -19.99
N THR A 36 -7.00 3.99 -19.90
CA THR A 36 -6.17 3.77 -21.08
C THR A 36 -6.60 2.47 -21.76
N ALA A 37 -6.70 2.48 -23.09
CA ALA A 37 -7.00 1.26 -23.84
C ALA A 37 -5.90 0.22 -23.60
N ALA A 38 -6.28 -0.93 -23.02
CA ALA A 38 -5.33 -1.99 -22.75
C ALA A 38 -5.11 -2.86 -23.98
N PRO A 39 -3.87 -3.27 -24.28
CA PRO A 39 -3.62 -4.24 -25.34
C PRO A 39 -4.21 -5.61 -24.96
N ASP A 40 -4.44 -6.44 -26.00
CA ASP A 40 -4.92 -7.80 -25.80
C ASP A 40 -3.94 -8.57 -24.92
N GLY A 41 -4.47 -9.35 -23.98
CA GLY A 41 -3.67 -10.12 -23.04
C GLY A 41 -3.18 -9.36 -21.83
N ALA A 42 -3.54 -8.10 -21.69
CA ALA A 42 -3.18 -7.31 -20.51
C ALA A 42 -3.88 -7.83 -19.25
N LEU A 43 -3.18 -7.75 -18.11
CA LEU A 43 -3.80 -8.00 -16.81
C LEU A 43 -4.59 -6.77 -16.37
N ARG A 44 -5.81 -7.01 -15.92
CA ARG A 44 -6.57 -6.00 -15.19
C ARG A 44 -6.26 -6.15 -13.71
N VAL A 45 -5.84 -5.07 -13.08
CA VAL A 45 -5.50 -5.09 -11.65
C VAL A 45 -6.44 -4.16 -10.91
N ASP A 46 -7.21 -4.72 -9.99
CA ASP A 46 -8.11 -3.98 -9.11
C ASP A 46 -7.55 -4.02 -7.70
N VAL A 47 -7.51 -2.86 -7.05
CA VAL A 47 -7.01 -2.71 -5.69
C VAL A 47 -8.15 -2.31 -4.78
N ASP A 48 -8.41 -3.09 -3.74
CA ASP A 48 -9.41 -2.80 -2.74
C ASP A 48 -8.71 -2.52 -1.42
N ILE A 49 -8.97 -1.34 -0.87
CA ILE A 49 -8.35 -0.91 0.38
C ILE A 49 -9.16 -1.47 1.54
N ARG A 50 -8.59 -2.41 2.26
CA ARG A 50 -9.21 -3.02 3.43
C ARG A 50 -8.97 -2.21 4.69
N GLU A 51 -7.73 -1.77 4.89
CA GLU A 51 -7.32 -0.94 6.02
C GLU A 51 -6.26 0.04 5.55
N PHE A 52 -6.36 1.27 6.01
CA PHE A 52 -5.33 2.27 5.78
C PHE A 52 -5.51 3.34 6.85
N TRP A 53 -4.85 3.15 7.97
CA TRP A 53 -5.04 4.02 9.14
C TRP A 53 -3.77 4.11 9.97
N ALA A 54 -3.79 5.09 10.87
CA ALA A 54 -2.74 5.27 11.84
C ALA A 54 -3.37 5.67 13.18
N TRP A 55 -2.68 5.35 14.25
CA TRP A 55 -3.11 5.68 15.59
C TRP A 55 -1.92 5.93 16.49
N PHE A 56 -2.16 6.54 17.63
CA PHE A 56 -1.12 6.71 18.63
C PHE A 56 -1.53 6.11 19.97
N THR A 57 -0.52 5.66 20.71
CA THR A 57 -0.70 5.18 22.07
C THR A 57 0.22 5.99 22.97
N PRO A 58 -0.35 6.78 23.90
CA PRO A 58 0.47 7.53 24.85
C PRO A 58 1.12 6.57 25.85
N GLY A 59 2.42 6.75 26.03
CA GLY A 59 3.19 6.02 27.03
C GLY A 59 3.80 6.95 28.04
N PHE A 60 4.42 6.40 29.07
CA PHE A 60 5.01 7.19 30.14
C PHE A 60 6.20 8.04 29.68
N TRP A 61 7.05 7.47 28.83
CA TRP A 61 8.25 8.14 28.33
C TRP A 61 8.22 8.50 26.86
N ALA A 62 7.30 7.92 26.11
CA ALA A 62 7.23 8.11 24.68
C ALA A 62 5.80 7.91 24.18
N VAL A 63 5.52 8.51 23.03
CA VAL A 63 4.28 8.29 22.29
C VAL A 63 4.58 7.32 21.14
N SER A 64 3.88 6.21 21.08
CA SER A 64 3.98 5.27 19.97
C SER A 64 3.02 5.68 18.87
N MET A 65 3.54 5.88 17.68
CA MET A 65 2.76 6.12 16.47
C MET A 65 2.81 4.85 15.63
N GLU A 66 1.64 4.37 15.23
CA GLU A 66 1.51 3.14 14.48
C GLU A 66 0.71 3.39 13.21
N ALA A 67 1.11 2.75 12.13
CA ALA A 67 0.40 2.82 10.85
C ALA A 67 0.22 1.43 10.29
N LYS A 68 -0.93 1.18 9.69
CA LYS A 68 -1.27 -0.11 9.10
C LYS A 68 -1.99 0.09 7.78
N LEU A 69 -1.62 -0.72 6.80
CA LEU A 69 -2.37 -0.79 5.56
C LEU A 69 -2.57 -2.26 5.18
N ASN A 70 -3.70 -2.52 4.55
CA ASN A 70 -4.06 -3.83 4.07
C ASN A 70 -4.80 -3.66 2.75
N LEU A 71 -4.22 -4.19 1.69
CA LEU A 71 -4.77 -4.09 0.34
C LEU A 71 -5.09 -5.48 -0.19
N GLU A 72 -6.25 -5.61 -0.81
CA GLU A 72 -6.59 -6.78 -1.60
C GLU A 72 -6.38 -6.45 -3.08
N ILE A 73 -5.54 -7.23 -3.75
CA ILE A 73 -5.15 -7.01 -5.13
C ILE A 73 -5.69 -8.17 -5.95
N ARG A 74 -6.54 -7.84 -6.93
CA ARG A 74 -7.08 -8.82 -7.86
C ARG A 74 -6.49 -8.57 -9.24
N ALA A 75 -5.79 -9.58 -9.76
CA ALA A 75 -5.25 -9.55 -11.11
C ALA A 75 -6.04 -10.52 -11.98
N THR A 76 -6.66 -10.01 -13.03
CA THR A 76 -7.49 -10.79 -13.94
C THR A 76 -6.89 -10.71 -15.34
N GLY A 77 -6.71 -11.85 -15.98
CA GLY A 77 -6.16 -11.94 -17.34
C GLY A 77 -6.70 -13.15 -18.09
N PRO A 78 -6.15 -13.43 -19.30
CA PRO A 78 -6.62 -14.54 -20.13
C PRO A 78 -6.51 -15.91 -19.45
N GLY A 79 -5.56 -16.07 -18.54
CA GLY A 79 -5.33 -17.31 -17.81
C GLY A 79 -6.16 -17.48 -16.55
N GLY A 80 -7.01 -16.49 -16.21
CA GLY A 80 -7.84 -16.53 -15.01
C GLY A 80 -7.61 -15.33 -14.09
N ALA A 81 -8.02 -15.45 -12.84
CA ALA A 81 -7.90 -14.41 -11.84
C ALA A 81 -7.19 -14.91 -10.60
N ASP A 82 -6.27 -14.10 -10.09
CA ASP A 82 -5.60 -14.32 -8.81
C ASP A 82 -5.91 -13.17 -7.87
N THR A 83 -6.13 -13.49 -6.60
CA THR A 83 -6.34 -12.49 -5.55
C THR A 83 -5.29 -12.68 -4.48
N VAL A 84 -4.58 -11.61 -4.15
CA VAL A 84 -3.61 -11.60 -3.06
C VAL A 84 -3.97 -10.51 -2.07
N THR A 85 -3.76 -10.79 -0.80
CA THR A 85 -3.95 -9.80 0.27
C THR A 85 -2.59 -9.50 0.88
N VAL A 86 -2.25 -8.21 0.95
CA VAL A 86 -0.95 -7.77 1.45
C VAL A 86 -1.17 -6.75 2.55
N ALA A 87 -0.52 -6.97 3.68
CA ALA A 87 -0.58 -6.06 4.81
C ALA A 87 0.80 -5.51 5.14
N GLY A 88 0.84 -4.24 5.54
CA GLY A 88 2.03 -3.59 6.03
C GLY A 88 1.77 -2.91 7.36
N TYR A 89 2.79 -2.84 8.20
CA TYR A 89 2.71 -2.24 9.50
C TYR A 89 4.01 -1.51 9.82
N GLY A 90 3.89 -0.36 10.46
CA GLY A 90 5.03 0.39 10.94
C GLY A 90 4.76 1.06 12.27
N ILE A 91 5.80 1.19 13.06
CA ILE A 91 5.73 1.86 14.35
C ILE A 91 6.92 2.80 14.50
N ASN A 92 6.68 3.95 15.10
CA ASN A 92 7.73 4.85 15.54
C ASN A 92 7.42 5.34 16.94
N LYS A 93 8.42 5.30 17.81
CA LYS A 93 8.33 5.81 19.17
C LYS A 93 9.01 7.17 19.22
N GLY A 94 8.27 8.19 19.61
CA GLY A 94 8.74 9.55 19.72
C GLY A 94 8.32 10.18 21.03
N GLN A 95 8.81 11.39 21.30
CA GLN A 95 8.48 12.09 22.56
C GLN A 95 7.23 12.96 22.45
N SER A 96 6.68 13.09 21.25
CA SER A 96 5.47 13.91 21.04
C SER A 96 4.68 13.38 19.85
N GLY A 97 3.41 13.83 19.74
CA GLY A 97 2.56 13.55 18.60
C GLY A 97 2.86 14.38 17.36
N ARG A 98 4.11 14.73 17.13
CA ARG A 98 4.53 15.54 15.99
C ARG A 98 4.34 14.84 14.66
N GLU A 99 4.16 15.64 13.62
CA GLU A 99 4.02 15.17 12.23
C GLU A 99 5.17 14.24 11.80
N ASP A 100 6.41 14.54 12.18
CA ASP A 100 7.57 13.70 11.85
C ASP A 100 7.43 12.28 12.40
N ASN A 101 6.84 12.13 13.59
CA ASN A 101 6.62 10.83 14.20
C ASN A 101 5.61 10.01 13.39
N TRP A 102 4.53 10.64 12.91
CA TRP A 102 3.56 10.01 12.03
C TRP A 102 4.18 9.61 10.70
N ARG A 103 4.99 10.50 10.11
CA ARG A 103 5.67 10.23 8.84
C ARG A 103 6.56 9.00 8.94
N LEU A 104 7.34 8.89 10.00
CA LEU A 104 8.22 7.74 10.20
C LEU A 104 7.42 6.44 10.38
N ALA A 105 6.30 6.48 11.09
CA ALA A 105 5.43 5.32 11.23
C ALA A 105 4.87 4.86 9.87
N TYR A 106 4.40 5.80 9.04
CA TYR A 106 3.93 5.49 7.70
C TYR A 106 5.05 4.98 6.79
N ASP A 107 6.22 5.61 6.81
CA ASP A 107 7.36 5.17 5.99
C ASP A 107 7.73 3.73 6.31
N ARG A 108 7.76 3.37 7.57
CA ARG A 108 8.03 1.99 8.00
C ARG A 108 6.93 1.03 7.57
N ALA A 109 5.68 1.46 7.64
CA ALA A 109 4.55 0.66 7.16
C ALA A 109 4.64 0.41 5.65
N PHE A 110 5.01 1.42 4.87
CA PHE A 110 5.16 1.29 3.42
C PHE A 110 6.32 0.37 3.05
N GLU A 111 7.46 0.50 3.71
CA GLU A 111 8.60 -0.39 3.49
C GLU A 111 8.24 -1.84 3.81
N ASN A 112 7.59 -2.07 4.94
CA ASN A 112 7.12 -3.38 5.33
C ASN A 112 6.10 -3.93 4.33
N TYR A 113 5.16 -3.08 3.91
CA TYR A 113 4.17 -3.44 2.90
C TYR A 113 4.82 -3.87 1.59
N LEU A 114 5.77 -3.09 1.08
CA LEU A 114 6.43 -3.42 -0.20
C LEU A 114 7.18 -4.75 -0.13
N ALA A 115 7.82 -5.05 0.99
CA ALA A 115 8.47 -6.34 1.18
C ALA A 115 7.45 -7.50 1.17
N LYS A 116 6.34 -7.33 1.85
CA LYS A 116 5.25 -8.32 1.88
C LYS A 116 4.59 -8.49 0.52
N GLN A 117 4.44 -7.41 -0.22
CA GLN A 117 3.90 -7.44 -1.57
C GLN A 117 4.79 -8.25 -2.52
N ARG A 118 6.10 -8.06 -2.45
CA ARG A 118 7.04 -8.86 -3.26
C ARG A 118 6.88 -10.34 -2.98
N GLU A 119 6.82 -10.73 -1.73
CA GLU A 119 6.61 -12.14 -1.35
C GLU A 119 5.28 -12.67 -1.89
N ALA A 120 4.21 -11.89 -1.76
CA ALA A 120 2.89 -12.29 -2.22
C ALA A 120 2.83 -12.44 -3.75
N PHE A 121 3.46 -11.52 -4.48
CA PHE A 121 3.53 -11.60 -5.93
C PHE A 121 4.37 -12.79 -6.39
N ASP A 122 5.47 -13.10 -5.71
CA ASP A 122 6.28 -14.27 -6.01
C ASP A 122 5.45 -15.55 -5.86
N ARG A 123 4.70 -15.68 -4.78
CA ARG A 123 3.84 -16.85 -4.55
C ARG A 123 2.71 -16.98 -5.56
N ALA A 124 2.17 -15.85 -6.01
CA ALA A 124 1.08 -15.83 -6.99
C ALA A 124 1.57 -15.96 -8.44
N GLY A 125 2.87 -15.88 -8.66
CA GLY A 125 3.44 -15.93 -10.02
C GLY A 125 3.25 -14.65 -10.83
N LEU A 126 3.07 -13.55 -10.14
CA LEU A 126 2.91 -12.23 -10.80
C LEU A 126 4.23 -11.55 -11.12
#